data_b2a6c2e68a352967a8811ff9a8adc1a9
#
_entry.id   b2a6c2e68a352967a8811ff9a8adc1a9
#
_cell.length_a   1.000
_cell.length_b   1.000
_cell.length_c   1.000
_cell.angle_alpha   90.00
_cell.angle_beta   90.00
_cell.angle_gamma   90.00
#
_symmetry.space_group_name_H-M   'P 1'
#
loop_
_entity.id
_entity.type
_entity.pdbx_description
1 polymer ?
#
loop_
_entity_poly.entity_id
_entity_poly.type
_entity_poly.pdbx_seq_one_letter_code
_entity_poly.pdbx_strand_id
1 'polypeptide(L)'
;MSSAIDYHQWKENHKTILETFSNKNVMMLFSGGKDSSLAMDFILRAGKEFGFDFSAHAGAYPVHRYPGKEKKMIESYWNRRGIGIQWHDLGETDDYIRNEVNPCLRCQKLRKQMLKTMLTNLIDDWESLVLVTSYSLWDIVSYSIEHILNDLFSNSVNAENNKRFLETAQRFYPLLKMKEGYTVFRPIIRYNSDDILKAIKEADIPTLSIPCEFKEFRPKRVLERYYQKTGLHFDYDKVFDFARRSRGLPDITTYTSIDRDEYLLNIF
;
A
#
# COMPACT_ATOMS: atom_id res chain seq x y z
N MET A 1 2.97 -5.32 -26.29
CA MET A 1 1.74 -5.94 -25.74
C MET A 1 1.94 -6.07 -24.25
N SER A 2 1.11 -5.41 -23.42
CA SER A 2 1.12 -5.60 -21.97
C SER A 2 0.73 -7.05 -21.69
N SER A 3 1.57 -7.80 -20.98
CA SER A 3 1.23 -9.14 -20.53
C SER A 3 0.13 -9.00 -19.47
N ALA A 4 -0.95 -9.76 -19.62
CA ALA A 4 -1.96 -9.84 -18.55
C ALA A 4 -1.27 -10.27 -17.25
N ILE A 5 -1.67 -9.65 -16.12
CA ILE A 5 -1.18 -10.10 -14.81
C ILE A 5 -1.71 -11.51 -14.58
N ASP A 6 -0.78 -12.48 -14.55
CA ASP A 6 -1.11 -13.88 -14.30
C ASP A 6 -0.81 -14.24 -12.85
N TYR A 7 -1.82 -14.78 -12.16
CA TYR A 7 -1.67 -15.28 -10.79
C TYR A 7 -0.62 -16.39 -10.68
N HIS A 8 -0.52 -17.28 -11.67
CA HIS A 8 0.44 -18.39 -11.61
C HIS A 8 1.88 -17.86 -11.59
N GLN A 9 2.19 -16.92 -12.50
CA GLN A 9 3.50 -16.27 -12.52
C GLN A 9 3.76 -15.47 -11.23
N TRP A 10 2.75 -14.75 -10.74
CA TRP A 10 2.86 -14.03 -9.46
C TRP A 10 3.16 -14.99 -8.31
N LYS A 11 2.47 -16.12 -8.25
CA LYS A 11 2.67 -17.16 -7.24
C LYS A 11 4.11 -17.69 -7.27
N GLU A 12 4.61 -18.07 -8.44
CA GLU A 12 5.99 -18.57 -8.57
C GLU A 12 7.03 -17.52 -8.13
N ASN A 13 6.83 -16.26 -8.46
CA ASN A 13 7.71 -15.16 -8.04
C ASN A 13 7.72 -14.92 -6.53
N HIS A 14 6.67 -15.34 -5.82
CA HIS A 14 6.52 -15.15 -4.38
C HIS A 14 6.51 -16.47 -3.58
N LYS A 15 6.73 -17.61 -4.23
CA LYS A 15 6.59 -18.93 -3.62
C LYS A 15 7.35 -19.06 -2.31
N THR A 16 8.62 -18.71 -2.29
CA THR A 16 9.49 -18.85 -1.10
C THR A 16 8.95 -18.08 0.11
N ILE A 17 8.35 -16.91 -0.09
CA ILE A 17 7.77 -16.16 1.04
C ILE A 17 6.38 -16.71 1.41
N LEU A 18 5.56 -17.11 0.43
CA LEU A 18 4.23 -17.65 0.67
C LEU A 18 4.28 -18.96 1.49
N GLU A 19 5.27 -19.81 1.24
CA GLU A 19 5.51 -21.03 2.00
C GLU A 19 5.78 -20.78 3.50
N THR A 20 6.22 -19.57 3.86
CA THR A 20 6.46 -19.20 5.27
C THR A 20 5.21 -18.72 6.01
N PHE A 21 4.07 -18.56 5.32
CA PHE A 21 2.87 -17.95 5.90
C PHE A 21 1.96 -18.93 6.66
N SER A 22 2.15 -20.24 6.52
CA SER A 22 1.27 -21.28 7.10
C SER A 22 1.06 -21.17 8.62
N ASN A 23 2.05 -20.62 9.35
CA ASN A 23 1.97 -20.43 10.81
C ASN A 23 2.08 -18.94 11.19
N LYS A 24 1.70 -18.04 10.27
CA LYS A 24 1.79 -16.60 10.48
C LYS A 24 0.40 -15.97 10.60
N ASN A 25 0.33 -14.89 11.34
CA ASN A 25 -0.83 -14.01 11.39
C ASN A 25 -0.76 -13.05 10.19
N VAL A 26 -1.40 -13.41 9.09
CA VAL A 26 -1.39 -12.62 7.87
C VAL A 26 -2.51 -11.58 7.93
N MET A 27 -2.15 -10.30 7.91
CA MET A 27 -3.09 -9.18 7.98
C MET A 27 -3.00 -8.34 6.71
N MET A 28 -4.11 -8.26 5.97
CA MET A 28 -4.23 -7.46 4.74
C MET A 28 -4.78 -6.08 5.03
N LEU A 29 -4.04 -5.03 4.70
CA LEU A 29 -4.55 -3.65 4.71
C LEU A 29 -5.34 -3.38 3.44
N PHE A 30 -6.65 -3.36 3.56
CA PHE A 30 -7.59 -3.24 2.45
C PHE A 30 -8.13 -1.82 2.31
N SER A 31 -7.91 -1.17 1.19
CA SER A 31 -8.46 0.16 0.91
C SER A 31 -9.71 0.15 0.02
N GLY A 32 -10.07 -1.01 -0.53
CA GLY A 32 -11.14 -1.14 -1.53
C GLY A 32 -10.78 -0.62 -2.92
N GLY A 33 -9.62 0.00 -3.11
CA GLY A 33 -9.13 0.41 -4.42
C GLY A 33 -8.57 -0.75 -5.24
N LYS A 34 -8.33 -0.52 -6.54
CA LYS A 34 -7.84 -1.54 -7.47
C LYS A 34 -6.64 -2.34 -6.97
N ASP A 35 -5.65 -1.65 -6.39
CA ASP A 35 -4.39 -2.28 -5.97
C ASP A 35 -4.64 -3.26 -4.81
N SER A 36 -5.39 -2.83 -3.78
CA SER A 36 -5.70 -3.69 -2.65
C SER A 36 -6.67 -4.82 -3.00
N SER A 37 -7.57 -4.61 -3.96
CA SER A 37 -8.50 -5.64 -4.39
C SER A 37 -7.81 -6.75 -5.18
N LEU A 38 -6.87 -6.41 -6.07
CA LEU A 38 -6.07 -7.43 -6.77
C LEU A 38 -5.15 -8.18 -5.79
N ALA A 39 -4.48 -7.45 -4.88
CA ALA A 39 -3.64 -8.08 -3.87
C ALA A 39 -4.44 -9.05 -2.99
N MET A 40 -5.66 -8.68 -2.59
CA MET A 40 -6.53 -9.52 -1.78
C MET A 40 -6.98 -10.78 -2.52
N ASP A 41 -7.29 -10.69 -3.82
CA ASP A 41 -7.60 -11.87 -4.65
C ASP A 41 -6.40 -12.84 -4.71
N PHE A 42 -5.20 -12.31 -4.91
CA PHE A 42 -4.00 -13.13 -4.98
C PHE A 42 -3.65 -13.77 -3.62
N ILE A 43 -3.75 -13.04 -2.54
CA ILE A 43 -3.52 -13.56 -1.17
C ILE A 43 -4.57 -14.61 -0.81
N LEU A 44 -5.84 -14.41 -1.19
CA LEU A 44 -6.90 -15.41 -0.96
C LEU A 44 -6.62 -16.73 -1.70
N ARG A 45 -6.19 -16.64 -2.96
CA ARG A 45 -5.82 -17.84 -3.74
C ARG A 45 -4.59 -18.52 -3.17
N ALA A 46 -3.57 -17.73 -2.80
CA ALA A 46 -2.37 -18.25 -2.18
C ALA A 46 -2.65 -18.90 -0.82
N GLY A 47 -3.53 -18.32 0.01
CA GLY A 47 -3.93 -18.90 1.28
C GLY A 47 -4.50 -20.31 1.14
N LYS A 48 -5.35 -20.52 0.12
CA LYS A 48 -5.90 -21.84 -0.19
C LYS A 48 -4.85 -22.85 -0.68
N GLU A 49 -3.85 -22.39 -1.42
CA GLU A 49 -2.81 -23.27 -1.99
C GLU A 49 -1.68 -23.55 -0.99
N PHE A 50 -1.31 -22.59 -0.16
CA PHE A 50 -0.19 -22.71 0.79
C PHE A 50 -0.63 -22.97 2.23
N GLY A 51 -1.95 -23.09 2.48
CA GLY A 51 -2.48 -23.47 3.79
C GLY A 51 -2.36 -22.39 4.86
N PHE A 52 -2.63 -21.13 4.52
CA PHE A 52 -2.71 -20.05 5.49
C PHE A 52 -4.01 -19.26 5.37
N ASP A 53 -4.48 -18.76 6.51
CA ASP A 53 -5.59 -17.82 6.58
C ASP A 53 -5.07 -16.38 6.68
N PHE A 54 -5.94 -15.42 6.37
CA PHE A 54 -5.63 -14.01 6.56
C PHE A 54 -6.86 -13.21 6.99
N SER A 55 -6.63 -12.10 7.67
CA SER A 55 -7.65 -11.11 8.01
C SER A 55 -7.55 -9.88 7.11
N ALA A 56 -8.70 -9.30 6.74
CA ALA A 56 -8.77 -8.09 5.93
C ALA A 56 -9.25 -6.90 6.76
N HIS A 57 -8.44 -5.84 6.85
CA HIS A 57 -8.70 -4.65 7.67
C HIS A 57 -8.77 -3.40 6.80
N ALA A 58 -9.88 -2.69 6.87
CA ALA A 58 -10.12 -1.45 6.14
C ALA A 58 -10.32 -0.27 7.10
N GLY A 59 -9.55 0.79 6.89
CA GLY A 59 -9.74 2.04 7.61
C GLY A 59 -10.81 2.91 6.93
N ALA A 60 -11.86 3.29 7.65
CA ALA A 60 -12.84 4.27 7.22
C ALA A 60 -12.45 5.64 7.79
N TYR A 61 -11.83 6.48 6.96
CA TYR A 61 -11.43 7.82 7.36
C TYR A 61 -12.53 8.84 7.11
N PRO A 62 -12.55 9.99 7.83
CA PRO A 62 -13.57 11.01 7.65
C PRO A 62 -13.76 11.42 6.18
N VAL A 63 -12.67 11.79 5.52
CA VAL A 63 -12.66 12.22 4.09
C VAL A 63 -12.76 11.07 3.08
N HIS A 64 -12.78 9.84 3.55
CA HIS A 64 -12.83 8.62 2.73
C HIS A 64 -13.95 7.71 3.21
N ARG A 65 -15.03 8.28 3.70
CA ARG A 65 -16.21 7.50 4.07
C ARG A 65 -16.80 6.86 2.82
N TYR A 66 -16.84 5.56 2.84
CA TYR A 66 -17.37 4.80 1.74
C TYR A 66 -18.88 4.95 1.64
N PRO A 67 -19.45 5.23 0.46
CA PRO A 67 -20.89 5.19 0.27
C PRO A 67 -21.46 3.86 0.74
N GLY A 68 -22.52 3.88 1.54
CA GLY A 68 -23.07 2.67 2.15
C GLY A 68 -23.44 1.58 1.15
N LYS A 69 -23.88 1.96 -0.06
CA LYS A 69 -24.19 1.03 -1.15
C LYS A 69 -22.94 0.33 -1.68
N GLU A 70 -21.86 1.08 -1.91
CA GLU A 70 -20.58 0.53 -2.39
C GLU A 70 -19.94 -0.36 -1.33
N LYS A 71 -19.98 0.07 -0.06
CA LYS A 71 -19.49 -0.73 1.06
C LYS A 71 -20.19 -2.09 1.13
N LYS A 72 -21.53 -2.11 1.08
CA LYS A 72 -22.33 -3.36 1.06
C LYS A 72 -22.01 -4.24 -0.15
N MET A 73 -21.81 -3.64 -1.31
CA MET A 73 -21.46 -4.37 -2.54
C MET A 73 -20.12 -5.10 -2.37
N ILE A 74 -19.10 -4.42 -1.90
CA ILE A 74 -17.77 -5.00 -1.74
C ILE A 74 -17.73 -6.04 -0.60
N GLU A 75 -18.42 -5.77 0.51
CA GLU A 75 -18.59 -6.75 1.59
C GLU A 75 -19.26 -8.04 1.08
N SER A 76 -20.36 -7.90 0.33
CA SER A 76 -21.07 -9.06 -0.25
C SER A 76 -20.20 -9.85 -1.22
N TYR A 77 -19.37 -9.19 -2.00
CA TYR A 77 -18.45 -9.84 -2.93
C TYR A 77 -17.41 -10.69 -2.18
N TRP A 78 -16.74 -10.11 -1.18
CA TRP A 78 -15.68 -10.79 -0.46
C TRP A 78 -16.21 -11.84 0.52
N ASN A 79 -17.37 -11.58 1.17
CA ASN A 79 -18.03 -12.56 2.03
C ASN A 79 -18.41 -13.85 1.28
N ARG A 80 -18.89 -13.76 0.04
CA ARG A 80 -19.12 -14.93 -0.81
C ARG A 80 -17.85 -15.74 -1.11
N ARG A 81 -16.68 -15.12 -0.98
CA ARG A 81 -15.38 -15.78 -1.12
C ARG A 81 -14.77 -16.24 0.20
N GLY A 82 -15.48 -16.04 1.30
CA GLY A 82 -15.06 -16.43 2.64
C GLY A 82 -14.24 -15.37 3.38
N ILE A 83 -14.19 -14.13 2.89
CA ILE A 83 -13.41 -13.03 3.52
C ILE A 83 -14.35 -11.99 4.10
N GLY A 84 -14.36 -11.86 5.43
CA GLY A 84 -15.00 -10.76 6.14
C GLY A 84 -14.05 -9.55 6.24
N ILE A 85 -14.53 -8.35 5.84
CA ILE A 85 -13.74 -7.13 5.97
C ILE A 85 -14.03 -6.48 7.32
N GLN A 86 -13.01 -6.27 8.13
CA GLN A 86 -13.10 -5.54 9.39
C GLN A 86 -12.88 -4.06 9.13
N TRP A 87 -13.90 -3.23 9.41
CA TRP A 87 -13.86 -1.79 9.20
C TRP A 87 -13.48 -1.07 10.50
N HIS A 88 -12.50 -0.18 10.38
CA HIS A 88 -12.03 0.66 11.49
C HIS A 88 -12.39 2.10 11.20
N ASP A 89 -13.35 2.65 11.94
CA ASP A 89 -13.78 4.04 11.82
C ASP A 89 -13.04 4.90 12.83
N LEU A 90 -12.51 6.05 12.40
CA LEU A 90 -11.88 7.02 13.29
C LEU A 90 -12.88 7.85 14.10
N GLY A 91 -14.14 7.88 13.69
CA GLY A 91 -15.16 8.72 14.34
C GLY A 91 -14.96 10.24 14.18
N GLU A 92 -13.91 10.66 13.49
CA GLU A 92 -13.57 12.07 13.24
C GLU A 92 -14.45 12.68 12.14
N THR A 93 -14.69 13.99 12.18
CA THR A 93 -15.40 14.71 11.11
C THR A 93 -14.44 15.26 10.06
N ASP A 94 -14.94 15.46 8.83
CA ASP A 94 -14.14 16.04 7.74
C ASP A 94 -13.68 17.48 8.05
N ASP A 95 -14.39 18.20 8.92
CA ASP A 95 -14.06 19.57 9.32
C ASP A 95 -12.67 19.69 9.92
N TYR A 96 -12.23 18.67 10.63
CA TYR A 96 -10.91 18.60 11.23
C TYR A 96 -9.76 18.65 10.20
N ILE A 97 -10.01 18.20 8.97
CA ILE A 97 -9.02 18.17 7.90
C ILE A 97 -9.16 19.38 6.97
N ARG A 98 -10.38 19.93 6.81
CA ARG A 98 -10.65 21.04 5.88
C ARG A 98 -9.91 22.32 6.21
N ASN A 99 -9.67 22.58 7.46
CA ASN A 99 -8.99 23.80 7.93
C ASN A 99 -7.46 23.69 7.93
N GLU A 100 -6.91 22.56 7.55
CA GLU A 100 -5.47 22.34 7.51
C GLU A 100 -4.84 22.88 6.22
N VAL A 101 -3.67 23.49 6.33
CA VAL A 101 -2.89 23.99 5.18
C VAL A 101 -2.56 22.83 4.21
N ASN A 102 -2.28 21.65 4.74
CA ASN A 102 -2.06 20.44 3.96
C ASN A 102 -2.97 19.30 4.47
N PRO A 103 -4.20 19.19 3.94
CA PRO A 103 -5.16 18.18 4.34
C PRO A 103 -4.64 16.75 4.19
N CYS A 104 -3.84 16.49 3.14
CA CYS A 104 -3.29 15.16 2.88
C CYS A 104 -2.27 14.75 3.93
N LEU A 105 -1.42 15.66 4.39
CA LEU A 105 -0.46 15.39 5.46
C LEU A 105 -1.17 15.06 6.77
N ARG A 106 -2.21 15.82 7.11
CA ARG A 106 -3.02 15.57 8.30
C ARG A 106 -3.71 14.21 8.24
N CYS A 107 -4.34 13.90 7.11
CA CYS A 107 -4.95 12.60 6.87
C CYS A 107 -3.94 11.45 7.01
N GLN A 108 -2.72 11.61 6.49
CA GLN A 108 -1.67 10.60 6.64
C GLN A 108 -1.28 10.37 8.12
N LYS A 109 -1.12 11.44 8.91
CA LYS A 109 -0.81 11.33 10.34
C LYS A 109 -1.88 10.55 11.09
N LEU A 110 -3.16 10.87 10.86
CA LEU A 110 -4.30 10.16 11.45
C LEU A 110 -4.31 8.68 11.06
N ARG A 111 -4.01 8.38 9.80
CA ARG A 111 -3.95 7.01 9.30
C ARG A 111 -2.86 6.18 9.97
N LYS A 112 -1.66 6.74 10.10
CA LYS A 112 -0.55 6.08 10.79
C LYS A 112 -0.89 5.82 12.26
N GLN A 113 -1.46 6.80 12.93
CA GLN A 113 -1.88 6.68 14.32
C GLN A 113 -2.95 5.60 14.51
N MET A 114 -3.98 5.58 13.65
CA MET A 114 -5.02 4.54 13.68
C MET A 114 -4.43 3.16 13.40
N LEU A 115 -3.56 3.03 12.39
CA LEU A 115 -2.91 1.77 12.07
C LEU A 115 -2.10 1.25 13.28
N LYS A 116 -1.30 2.12 13.91
CA LYS A 116 -0.55 1.75 15.12
C LYS A 116 -1.49 1.24 16.20
N THR A 117 -2.54 2.00 16.54
CA THR A 117 -3.51 1.62 17.57
C THR A 117 -4.18 0.28 17.23
N MET A 118 -4.62 0.12 15.99
CA MET A 118 -5.24 -1.13 15.53
C MET A 118 -4.29 -2.32 15.68
N LEU A 119 -3.05 -2.19 15.19
CA LEU A 119 -2.08 -3.28 15.27
C LEU A 119 -1.72 -3.60 16.72
N THR A 120 -1.52 -2.59 17.57
CA THR A 120 -1.22 -2.80 19.00
C THR A 120 -2.35 -3.53 19.74
N ASN A 121 -3.60 -3.29 19.35
CA ASN A 121 -4.76 -3.94 19.98
C ASN A 121 -5.05 -5.35 19.46
N LEU A 122 -4.59 -5.68 18.25
CA LEU A 122 -4.92 -6.96 17.59
C LEU A 122 -3.76 -7.95 17.57
N ILE A 123 -2.55 -7.48 17.77
CA ILE A 123 -1.33 -8.30 17.61
C ILE A 123 -0.63 -8.46 18.95
N ASP A 124 -0.71 -9.65 19.49
CA ASP A 124 0.04 -10.06 20.69
C ASP A 124 1.43 -10.59 20.32
N ASP A 125 1.50 -11.40 19.25
CA ASP A 125 2.74 -11.98 18.74
C ASP A 125 3.18 -11.30 17.43
N TRP A 126 4.09 -10.34 17.55
CA TRP A 126 4.63 -9.59 16.43
C TRP A 126 5.53 -10.41 15.51
N GLU A 127 6.21 -11.43 16.02
CA GLU A 127 7.07 -12.29 15.20
C GLU A 127 6.25 -13.09 14.19
N SER A 128 5.00 -13.40 14.50
CA SER A 128 4.08 -14.09 13.59
C SER A 128 3.44 -13.16 12.56
N LEU A 129 3.46 -11.84 12.74
CA LEU A 129 2.73 -10.90 11.88
C LEU A 129 3.35 -10.80 10.48
N VAL A 130 2.49 -10.96 9.47
CA VAL A 130 2.75 -10.56 8.08
C VAL A 130 1.77 -9.46 7.71
N LEU A 131 2.26 -8.22 7.61
CA LEU A 131 1.46 -7.07 7.22
C LEU A 131 1.50 -6.91 5.70
N VAL A 132 0.39 -7.21 5.03
CA VAL A 132 0.25 -7.08 3.57
C VAL A 132 -0.27 -5.70 3.22
N THR A 133 0.47 -4.97 2.39
CA THR A 133 0.08 -3.64 1.91
C THR A 133 0.26 -3.51 0.40
N SER A 134 -0.52 -2.66 -0.25
CA SER A 134 -0.62 -2.62 -1.70
C SER A 134 -0.16 -1.29 -2.27
N TYR A 135 0.88 -1.35 -3.07
CA TYR A 135 1.38 -0.27 -3.92
C TYR A 135 1.57 -0.81 -5.33
N SER A 136 1.30 0.00 -6.35
CA SER A 136 1.64 -0.30 -7.74
C SER A 136 3.01 0.27 -8.11
N LEU A 137 3.54 -0.15 -9.25
CA LEU A 137 4.78 0.43 -9.77
C LEU A 137 4.64 1.93 -10.08
N TRP A 138 3.44 2.37 -10.49
CA TRP A 138 3.19 3.80 -10.68
C TRP A 138 3.29 4.62 -9.39
N ASP A 139 2.99 4.03 -8.22
CA ASP A 139 3.25 4.66 -6.93
C ASP A 139 4.74 4.93 -6.74
N ILE A 140 5.55 3.92 -7.02
CA ILE A 140 7.01 3.96 -6.83
C ILE A 140 7.65 4.99 -7.77
N VAL A 141 7.24 5.00 -9.04
CA VAL A 141 7.70 6.02 -10.01
C VAL A 141 7.29 7.43 -9.56
N SER A 142 6.05 7.60 -9.09
CA SER A 142 5.58 8.90 -8.61
C SER A 142 6.38 9.40 -7.41
N TYR A 143 6.75 8.52 -6.48
CA TYR A 143 7.64 8.87 -5.36
C TYR A 143 9.04 9.26 -5.85
N SER A 144 9.59 8.56 -6.84
CA SER A 144 10.88 8.94 -7.45
C SER A 144 10.85 10.36 -8.01
N ILE A 145 9.77 10.71 -8.72
CA ILE A 145 9.59 12.06 -9.29
C ILE A 145 9.39 13.09 -8.18
N GLU A 146 8.59 12.80 -7.16
CA GLU A 146 8.41 13.67 -5.99
C GLU A 146 9.75 14.02 -5.35
N HIS A 147 10.64 13.03 -5.18
CA HIS A 147 11.96 13.25 -4.62
C HIS A 147 12.87 14.10 -5.52
N ILE A 148 12.88 13.82 -6.83
CA ILE A 148 13.66 14.63 -7.78
C ILE A 148 13.23 16.10 -7.72
N LEU A 149 11.92 16.34 -7.72
CA LEU A 149 11.40 17.72 -7.64
C LEU A 149 11.76 18.38 -6.31
N ASN A 150 11.65 17.69 -5.20
CA ASN A 150 12.02 18.21 -3.90
C ASN A 150 13.50 18.61 -3.84
N ASP A 151 14.39 17.79 -4.38
CA ASP A 151 15.83 18.08 -4.39
C ASP A 151 16.20 19.26 -5.32
N LEU A 152 15.52 19.36 -6.46
CA LEU A 152 15.81 20.43 -7.42
C LEU A 152 15.26 21.80 -6.98
N PHE A 153 14.17 21.83 -6.24
CA PHE A 153 13.45 23.06 -5.90
C PHE A 153 13.46 23.43 -4.42
N SER A 154 13.98 22.57 -3.52
CA SER A 154 14.14 22.95 -2.13
C SER A 154 15.45 23.72 -1.92
N ASN A 155 15.35 24.95 -1.46
CA ASN A 155 16.51 25.81 -1.17
C ASN A 155 17.29 25.41 0.10
N SER A 156 16.91 24.35 0.77
CA SER A 156 17.58 23.81 1.97
C SER A 156 17.38 22.32 2.09
N VAL A 157 18.40 21.59 2.54
CA VAL A 157 18.24 20.21 3.05
C VAL A 157 17.38 20.31 4.30
N ASN A 158 16.07 20.16 4.12
CA ASN A 158 15.13 20.25 5.22
C ASN A 158 14.96 18.86 5.85
N ALA A 159 14.97 18.80 7.18
CA ALA A 159 14.72 17.57 7.94
C ALA A 159 13.39 16.87 7.53
N GLU A 160 12.37 17.65 7.16
CA GLU A 160 11.11 17.12 6.63
C GLU A 160 11.27 16.40 5.29
N ASN A 161 12.11 16.91 4.38
CA ASN A 161 12.37 16.25 3.09
C ASN A 161 13.10 14.92 3.29
N ASN A 162 14.06 14.85 4.21
CA ASN A 162 14.74 13.61 4.56
C ASN A 162 13.78 12.60 5.17
N LYS A 163 12.90 13.04 6.08
CA LYS A 163 11.87 12.19 6.66
C LYS A 163 10.93 11.65 5.57
N ARG A 164 10.44 12.51 4.69
CA ARG A 164 9.58 12.12 3.58
C ARG A 164 10.25 11.13 2.62
N PHE A 165 11.56 11.33 2.38
CA PHE A 165 12.35 10.39 1.59
C PHE A 165 12.39 9.00 2.25
N LEU A 166 12.71 8.89 3.53
CA LEU A 166 12.70 7.64 4.26
C LEU A 166 11.32 6.96 4.23
N GLU A 167 10.24 7.71 4.46
CA GLU A 167 8.87 7.20 4.43
C GLU A 167 8.50 6.56 3.09
N THR A 168 8.91 7.15 1.98
CA THR A 168 8.52 6.67 0.64
C THR A 168 9.51 5.67 0.08
N ALA A 169 10.80 5.81 0.38
CA ALA A 169 11.86 4.94 -0.11
C ALA A 169 11.74 3.50 0.40
N GLN A 170 11.23 3.28 1.61
CA GLN A 170 10.97 1.92 2.11
C GLN A 170 9.95 1.15 1.25
N ARG A 171 9.08 1.88 0.52
CA ARG A 171 8.06 1.29 -0.34
C ARG A 171 8.60 0.68 -1.63
N PHE A 172 9.87 0.95 -1.95
CA PHE A 172 10.55 0.30 -3.07
C PHE A 172 10.85 -1.18 -2.82
N TYR A 173 10.90 -1.61 -1.57
CA TYR A 173 11.19 -2.99 -1.21
C TYR A 173 9.92 -3.84 -1.17
N PRO A 174 9.84 -4.93 -1.97
CA PRO A 174 8.67 -5.82 -1.95
C PRO A 174 8.46 -6.50 -0.60
N LEU A 175 9.55 -6.72 0.14
CA LEU A 175 9.56 -7.44 1.40
C LEU A 175 10.51 -6.77 2.39
N LEU A 176 10.04 -6.52 3.61
CA LEU A 176 10.86 -6.09 4.74
C LEU A 176 10.63 -7.07 5.89
N LYS A 177 11.72 -7.70 6.38
CA LYS A 177 11.71 -8.47 7.63
C LYS A 177 12.22 -7.55 8.73
N MET A 178 11.34 -7.17 9.63
CA MET A 178 11.62 -6.15 10.64
C MET A 178 12.36 -6.72 11.85
N LYS A 179 12.99 -5.83 12.64
CA LYS A 179 13.79 -6.17 13.83
C LYS A 179 13.04 -7.07 14.81
N GLU A 180 11.76 -6.80 15.06
CA GLU A 180 10.91 -7.57 15.97
C GLU A 180 10.28 -8.81 15.33
N GLY A 181 10.80 -9.26 14.18
CA GLY A 181 10.41 -10.49 13.51
C GLY A 181 9.21 -10.36 12.57
N TYR A 182 8.39 -9.31 12.65
CA TYR A 182 7.27 -9.14 11.72
C TYR A 182 7.73 -8.82 10.31
N THR A 183 6.85 -9.09 9.36
CA THR A 183 7.14 -8.91 7.94
C THR A 183 6.19 -7.88 7.33
N VAL A 184 6.69 -6.97 6.49
CA VAL A 184 5.88 -6.12 5.62
C VAL A 184 6.02 -6.62 4.20
N PHE A 185 4.91 -7.03 3.58
CA PHE A 185 4.86 -7.62 2.26
C PHE A 185 4.04 -6.78 1.27
N ARG A 186 4.59 -6.53 0.09
CA ARG A 186 3.98 -5.73 -0.99
C ARG A 186 3.85 -6.56 -2.27
N PRO A 187 2.78 -7.36 -2.38
CA PRO A 187 2.68 -8.42 -3.38
C PRO A 187 2.57 -7.95 -4.83
N ILE A 188 2.15 -6.71 -5.08
CA ILE A 188 1.83 -6.22 -6.43
C ILE A 188 2.68 -5.02 -6.88
N ILE A 189 3.74 -4.71 -6.17
CA ILE A 189 4.59 -3.54 -6.43
C ILE A 189 5.25 -3.53 -7.82
N ARG A 190 5.40 -4.70 -8.43
CA ARG A 190 6.02 -4.87 -9.74
C ARG A 190 5.10 -4.56 -10.91
N TYR A 191 3.80 -4.35 -10.67
CA TYR A 191 2.80 -4.18 -11.72
C TYR A 191 2.42 -2.73 -11.94
N ASN A 192 2.25 -2.33 -13.19
CA ASN A 192 1.73 -1.04 -13.56
C ASN A 192 0.23 -0.92 -13.25
N SER A 193 -0.24 0.27 -12.97
CA SER A 193 -1.65 0.50 -12.58
C SER A 193 -2.66 0.16 -13.66
N ASP A 194 -2.29 0.30 -14.94
CA ASP A 194 -3.15 -0.07 -16.08
C ASP A 194 -3.29 -1.60 -16.22
N ASP A 195 -2.20 -2.34 -16.00
CA ASP A 195 -2.25 -3.81 -15.96
C ASP A 195 -3.15 -4.30 -14.81
N ILE A 196 -3.02 -3.66 -13.62
CA ILE A 196 -3.88 -3.96 -12.46
C ILE A 196 -5.35 -3.68 -12.79
N LEU A 197 -5.65 -2.54 -13.42
CA LEU A 197 -7.03 -2.21 -13.83
C LEU A 197 -7.60 -3.22 -14.83
N LYS A 198 -6.79 -3.69 -15.76
CA LYS A 198 -7.19 -4.73 -16.71
C LYS A 198 -7.49 -6.04 -16.00
N ALA A 199 -6.59 -6.50 -15.13
CA ALA A 199 -6.78 -7.74 -14.36
C ALA A 199 -8.04 -7.69 -13.48
N ILE A 200 -8.30 -6.56 -12.81
CA ILE A 200 -9.51 -6.34 -12.00
C ILE A 200 -10.78 -6.46 -12.86
N LYS A 201 -10.79 -5.86 -14.05
CA LYS A 201 -11.93 -5.92 -14.97
C LYS A 201 -12.17 -7.34 -15.50
N GLU A 202 -11.11 -8.03 -15.90
CA GLU A 202 -11.19 -9.38 -16.42
C GLU A 202 -11.67 -10.39 -15.36
N ALA A 203 -11.31 -10.16 -14.09
CA ALA A 203 -11.74 -10.98 -12.96
C ALA A 203 -13.07 -10.54 -12.32
N ASP A 204 -13.72 -9.50 -12.84
CA ASP A 204 -14.96 -8.89 -12.31
C ASP A 204 -14.87 -8.59 -10.80
N ILE A 205 -13.72 -8.07 -10.36
CA ILE A 205 -13.49 -7.70 -8.97
C ILE A 205 -14.00 -6.28 -8.71
N PRO A 206 -14.97 -6.07 -7.80
CA PRO A 206 -15.47 -4.73 -7.51
C PRO A 206 -14.43 -3.90 -6.76
N THR A 207 -14.44 -2.59 -7.03
CA THR A 207 -13.63 -1.61 -6.33
C THR A 207 -14.49 -0.50 -5.77
N LEU A 208 -14.02 0.13 -4.69
CA LEU A 208 -14.66 1.30 -4.13
C LEU A 208 -14.21 2.56 -4.87
N SER A 209 -15.15 3.43 -5.18
CA SER A 209 -14.85 4.82 -5.49
C SER A 209 -14.69 5.57 -4.17
N ILE A 210 -13.47 6.06 -3.90
CA ILE A 210 -13.21 6.83 -2.68
C ILE A 210 -13.26 8.32 -3.05
N PRO A 211 -14.39 9.01 -2.84
CA PRO A 211 -14.47 10.43 -3.07
C PRO A 211 -13.59 11.16 -2.05
N CYS A 212 -12.55 11.81 -2.53
CA CYS A 212 -11.69 12.64 -1.71
C CYS A 212 -11.67 14.05 -2.30
N GLU A 213 -12.21 15.03 -1.58
CA GLU A 213 -12.22 16.44 -2.02
C GLU A 213 -10.82 17.06 -2.08
N PHE A 214 -9.84 16.45 -1.35
CA PHE A 214 -8.45 16.91 -1.31
C PHE A 214 -7.53 16.20 -2.31
N LYS A 215 -8.08 15.53 -3.31
CA LYS A 215 -7.28 14.73 -4.27
C LYS A 215 -6.26 15.56 -5.05
N GLU A 216 -6.52 16.85 -5.24
CA GLU A 216 -5.64 17.77 -5.98
C GLU A 216 -4.34 18.09 -5.19
N PHE A 217 -4.32 17.89 -3.87
CA PHE A 217 -3.11 17.97 -3.04
C PHE A 217 -2.18 16.74 -3.19
N ARG A 218 -2.53 15.78 -4.06
CA ARG A 218 -1.72 14.56 -4.27
C ARG A 218 -1.02 14.60 -5.62
N PRO A 219 0.29 14.94 -5.68
CA PRO A 219 1.06 14.96 -6.93
C PRO A 219 0.97 13.64 -7.69
N LYS A 220 0.97 12.51 -6.97
CA LYS A 220 0.79 11.18 -7.51
C LYS A 220 -0.43 11.07 -8.45
N ARG A 221 -1.57 11.66 -8.12
CA ARG A 221 -2.79 11.58 -8.95
C ARG A 221 -2.65 12.28 -10.30
N VAL A 222 -1.87 13.36 -10.34
CA VAL A 222 -1.56 14.08 -11.57
C VAL A 222 -0.63 13.24 -12.44
N LEU A 223 0.41 12.66 -11.83
CA LEU A 223 1.38 11.79 -12.50
C LEU A 223 0.73 10.52 -13.05
N GLU A 224 -0.12 9.85 -12.28
CA GLU A 224 -0.84 8.65 -12.75
C GLU A 224 -1.72 8.94 -13.99
N ARG A 225 -2.44 10.08 -14.01
CA ARG A 225 -3.20 10.50 -15.19
C ARG A 225 -2.29 10.77 -16.39
N TYR A 226 -1.13 11.34 -16.17
CA TYR A 226 -0.14 11.57 -17.21
C TYR A 226 0.37 10.23 -17.77
N TYR A 227 0.75 9.27 -16.92
CA TYR A 227 1.22 7.96 -17.35
C TYR A 227 0.15 7.23 -18.19
N GLN A 228 -1.09 7.25 -17.72
CA GLN A 228 -2.22 6.63 -18.42
C GLN A 228 -2.46 7.28 -19.80
N LYS A 229 -2.46 8.63 -19.85
CA LYS A 229 -2.70 9.36 -21.09
C LYS A 229 -1.62 9.15 -22.13
N THR A 230 -0.38 8.99 -21.69
CA THR A 230 0.79 8.81 -22.58
C THR A 230 1.16 7.35 -22.83
N GLY A 231 0.46 6.42 -22.18
CA GLY A 231 0.72 4.97 -22.33
C GLY A 231 2.08 4.55 -21.76
N LEU A 232 2.57 5.24 -20.73
CA LEU A 232 3.84 4.90 -20.10
C LEU A 232 3.73 3.60 -19.31
N HIS A 233 4.64 2.69 -19.60
CA HIS A 233 4.78 1.41 -18.93
C HIS A 233 6.19 1.28 -18.38
N PHE A 234 6.30 0.97 -17.08
CA PHE A 234 7.56 0.93 -16.36
C PHE A 234 7.97 -0.51 -16.07
N ASP A 235 9.28 -0.70 -15.95
CA ASP A 235 9.91 -1.92 -15.47
C ASP A 235 10.41 -1.71 -14.05
N TYR A 236 10.04 -2.59 -13.13
CA TYR A 236 10.35 -2.42 -11.70
C TYR A 236 11.86 -2.44 -11.43
N ASP A 237 12.60 -3.36 -12.06
CA ASP A 237 14.02 -3.51 -11.76
C ASP A 237 14.81 -2.30 -12.28
N LYS A 238 14.40 -1.72 -13.40
CA LYS A 238 14.98 -0.46 -13.91
C LYS A 238 14.65 0.73 -13.01
N VAL A 239 13.41 0.81 -12.51
CA VAL A 239 12.99 1.88 -11.58
C VAL A 239 13.74 1.76 -10.26
N PHE A 240 13.87 0.54 -9.72
CA PHE A 240 14.62 0.28 -8.50
C PHE A 240 16.12 0.62 -8.65
N ASP A 241 16.73 0.20 -9.74
CA ASP A 241 18.13 0.50 -10.02
C ASP A 241 18.37 2.00 -10.21
N PHE A 242 17.47 2.69 -10.89
CA PHE A 242 17.52 4.15 -11.02
C PHE A 242 17.46 4.82 -9.63
N ALA A 243 16.49 4.44 -8.80
CA ALA A 243 16.34 4.99 -7.44
C ALA A 243 17.60 4.75 -6.61
N ARG A 244 18.17 3.54 -6.67
CA ARG A 244 19.39 3.18 -5.95
C ARG A 244 20.59 4.00 -6.38
N ARG A 245 20.84 4.13 -7.70
CA ARG A 245 22.04 4.80 -8.24
C ARG A 245 21.95 6.30 -8.22
N SER A 246 20.78 6.86 -8.55
CA SER A 246 20.62 8.29 -8.77
C SER A 246 20.03 9.04 -7.59
N ARG A 247 19.36 8.30 -6.65
CA ARG A 247 18.68 8.90 -5.51
C ARG A 247 19.26 8.47 -4.16
N GLY A 248 20.22 7.54 -4.16
CA GLY A 248 20.77 7.03 -2.91
C GLY A 248 19.71 6.29 -2.08
N LEU A 249 18.89 5.44 -2.73
CA LEU A 249 17.88 4.64 -2.01
C LEU A 249 18.54 3.96 -0.80
N PRO A 250 18.07 4.21 0.44
CA PRO A 250 18.64 3.63 1.63
C PRO A 250 18.64 2.11 1.56
N ASP A 251 19.67 1.48 2.07
CA ASP A 251 19.74 0.02 2.16
C ASP A 251 18.57 -0.55 2.97
N ILE A 252 18.17 -1.76 2.67
CA ILE A 252 17.07 -2.45 3.36
C ILE A 252 17.28 -2.50 4.88
N THR A 253 18.52 -2.63 5.33
CA THR A 253 18.89 -2.65 6.75
C THR A 253 18.54 -1.36 7.48
N THR A 254 18.50 -0.23 6.77
CA THR A 254 18.03 1.06 7.31
C THR A 254 16.62 0.95 7.90
N TYR A 255 15.76 0.14 7.28
CA TYR A 255 14.36 -0.02 7.72
C TYR A 255 14.19 -1.19 8.68
N THR A 256 14.86 -2.29 8.41
CA THR A 256 14.70 -3.53 9.19
C THR A 256 15.34 -3.46 10.58
N SER A 257 16.18 -2.45 10.85
CA SER A 257 16.76 -2.18 12.17
C SER A 257 15.97 -1.14 13.00
N ILE A 258 14.97 -0.48 12.41
CA ILE A 258 14.16 0.53 13.11
C ILE A 258 13.24 -0.15 14.12
N ASP A 259 13.07 0.49 15.27
CA ASP A 259 12.07 0.10 16.27
C ASP A 259 10.65 0.13 15.69
N ARG A 260 9.82 -0.82 16.09
CA ARG A 260 8.45 -0.99 15.61
C ARG A 260 7.61 0.28 15.72
N ASP A 261 7.63 0.92 16.88
CA ASP A 261 6.81 2.10 17.12
C ASP A 261 7.27 3.29 16.28
N GLU A 262 8.57 3.45 16.15
CA GLU A 262 9.18 4.45 15.25
C GLU A 262 8.81 4.17 13.79
N TYR A 263 8.91 2.91 13.37
CA TYR A 263 8.55 2.53 12.00
C TYR A 263 7.07 2.81 11.69
N LEU A 264 6.15 2.35 12.54
CA LEU A 264 4.71 2.51 12.30
C LEU A 264 4.24 3.97 12.31
N LEU A 265 4.81 4.81 13.18
CA LEU A 265 4.41 6.22 13.30
C LEU A 265 5.08 7.14 12.29
N ASN A 266 6.35 6.87 11.97
CA ASN A 266 7.16 7.83 11.23
C ASN A 266 7.54 7.35 9.83
N ILE A 267 7.63 6.05 9.57
CA ILE A 267 8.14 5.51 8.31
C ILE A 267 7.04 4.86 7.46
N PHE A 268 6.15 4.05 8.03
CA PHE A 268 5.14 3.24 7.31
C PHE A 268 4.16 4.05 6.43
#